data_5f854ff9f2fbd191e7d5a2f4e408896e
#
_entry.id   5f854ff9f2fbd191e7d5a2f4e408896e
#
_cell.length_a   1.000
_cell.length_b   1.000
_cell.length_c   1.000
_cell.angle_alpha   90.00
_cell.angle_beta   90.00
_cell.angle_gamma   90.00
#
_symmetry.space_group_name_H-M   'P 1'
#
loop_
_entity.id
_entity.type
_entity.pdbx_description
1 polymer ?
#
loop_
_entity_poly.entity_id
_entity_poly.type
_entity_poly.pdbx_seq_one_letter_code
_entity_poly.pdbx_strand_id
1 'polypeptide(L)'
;LVGCHYDSDVMTLEGTIKNVKQVDLYVYAEGSMNPRVDTIRVRGGAFTYERKLTAPEVLTLLYPNFSEMLLVAEPGSEVELVADASNLSETVIKGTKENELLTEFRHATARKSERERRLAAQQFIYDNVQTHAAVAVFREYFVKAENPIYLEAQPLLDTLSLAQPDNELLRAMLVRFTPRLLCAVGQKVPTFEEISLTG
;
A
#
# COMPACT_ATOMS: atom_id res chain seq x y z
N LEU A 1 -19.73 -36.46 -1.81
CA LEU A 1 -19.67 -35.02 -1.58
C LEU A 1 -18.31 -34.69 -0.98
N VAL A 2 -17.33 -34.33 -1.82
CA VAL A 2 -16.04 -33.78 -1.39
C VAL A 2 -16.32 -32.30 -1.10
N GLY A 3 -16.44 -31.95 0.19
CA GLY A 3 -16.49 -30.57 0.61
C GLY A 3 -15.10 -29.94 0.33
N CYS A 4 -15.01 -28.99 -0.59
CA CYS A 4 -13.88 -28.11 -0.68
C CYS A 4 -13.81 -27.36 0.65
N HIS A 5 -12.85 -27.71 1.49
CA HIS A 5 -12.51 -26.93 2.66
C HIS A 5 -11.78 -25.67 2.12
N TYR A 6 -12.52 -24.61 1.87
CA TYR A 6 -11.95 -23.30 1.66
C TYR A 6 -11.29 -22.91 2.99
N ASP A 7 -9.98 -22.83 2.99
CA ASP A 7 -9.20 -22.35 4.13
C ASP A 7 -9.51 -20.84 4.24
N SER A 8 -10.38 -20.48 5.18
CA SER A 8 -10.95 -19.12 5.31
C SER A 8 -9.92 -18.01 5.57
N ASP A 9 -8.67 -18.39 5.77
CA ASP A 9 -7.55 -17.49 6.04
C ASP A 9 -6.59 -17.34 4.84
N VAL A 10 -6.82 -18.04 3.73
CA VAL A 10 -5.95 -17.95 2.55
C VAL A 10 -6.55 -17.03 1.51
N MET A 11 -5.83 -15.95 1.18
CA MET A 11 -6.10 -15.13 0.00
C MET A 11 -5.47 -15.80 -1.22
N THR A 12 -6.23 -15.88 -2.30
CA THR A 12 -5.74 -16.31 -3.62
C THR A 12 -5.70 -15.13 -4.59
N LEU A 13 -4.54 -14.90 -5.21
CA LEU A 13 -4.36 -13.90 -6.26
C LEU A 13 -4.09 -14.60 -7.58
N GLU A 14 -5.01 -14.49 -8.53
CA GLU A 14 -4.84 -14.95 -9.91
C GLU A 14 -4.48 -13.76 -10.80
N GLY A 15 -3.40 -13.88 -11.55
CA GLY A 15 -2.91 -12.78 -12.37
C GLY A 15 -2.67 -13.15 -13.82
N THR A 16 -3.01 -12.21 -14.71
CA THR A 16 -2.67 -12.26 -16.13
C THR A 16 -1.95 -10.98 -16.51
N ILE A 17 -0.74 -11.12 -17.11
CA ILE A 17 0.08 -10.00 -17.57
C ILE A 17 0.34 -10.14 -19.05
N LYS A 18 -0.22 -9.25 -19.86
CA LYS A 18 0.04 -9.18 -21.30
C LYS A 18 1.45 -8.68 -21.57
N ASN A 19 1.98 -9.02 -22.74
CA ASN A 19 3.31 -8.61 -23.22
C ASN A 19 4.49 -9.13 -22.38
N VAL A 20 4.24 -10.15 -21.55
CA VAL A 20 5.24 -10.86 -20.75
C VAL A 20 5.02 -12.36 -20.93
N LYS A 21 6.11 -13.12 -21.19
CA LYS A 21 6.03 -14.59 -21.27
C LYS A 21 6.52 -15.26 -19.99
N GLN A 22 7.61 -14.74 -19.44
CA GLN A 22 8.23 -15.26 -18.24
C GLN A 22 8.91 -14.14 -17.47
N VAL A 23 8.57 -14.01 -16.20
CA VAL A 23 9.15 -13.01 -15.30
C VAL A 23 8.91 -13.43 -13.84
N ASP A 24 9.78 -12.99 -12.96
CA ASP A 24 9.58 -13.13 -11.53
C ASP A 24 9.15 -11.77 -10.97
N LEU A 25 8.05 -11.75 -10.22
CA LEU A 25 7.59 -10.61 -9.45
C LEU A 25 7.90 -10.88 -7.98
N TYR A 26 8.09 -9.82 -7.22
CA TYR A 26 8.29 -9.93 -5.78
C TYR A 26 7.10 -9.32 -5.06
N VAL A 27 6.62 -9.98 -4.01
CA VAL A 27 5.51 -9.50 -3.19
C VAL A 27 5.91 -9.46 -1.72
N TYR A 28 5.56 -8.37 -1.06
CA TYR A 28 5.83 -8.19 0.35
C TYR A 28 4.78 -7.30 1.01
N ALA A 29 4.55 -7.52 2.32
CA ALA A 29 3.75 -6.63 3.15
C ALA A 29 4.66 -5.56 3.76
N GLU A 30 4.23 -4.32 3.73
CA GLU A 30 4.91 -3.24 4.44
C GLU A 30 4.41 -3.11 5.88
N GLY A 31 5.24 -2.51 6.72
CA GLY A 31 4.93 -2.35 8.15
C GLY A 31 5.53 -3.40 9.06
N SER A 32 5.92 -4.55 8.53
CA SER A 32 6.66 -5.54 9.29
C SER A 32 8.13 -5.13 9.52
N MET A 33 8.66 -5.41 10.71
CA MET A 33 10.09 -5.17 11.01
C MET A 33 11.00 -6.10 10.19
N ASN A 34 10.49 -7.26 9.76
CA ASN A 34 11.14 -8.21 8.87
C ASN A 34 10.15 -8.61 7.76
N PRO A 35 10.00 -7.81 6.70
CA PRO A 35 9.09 -8.13 5.62
C PRO A 35 9.56 -9.40 4.91
N ARG A 36 8.71 -10.44 4.95
CA ARG A 36 8.91 -11.61 4.12
C ARG A 36 8.65 -11.21 2.67
N VAL A 37 9.66 -11.42 1.82
CA VAL A 37 9.53 -11.24 0.37
C VAL A 37 9.27 -12.60 -0.27
N ASP A 38 8.11 -12.75 -0.88
CA ASP A 38 7.78 -13.93 -1.66
C ASP A 38 8.04 -13.67 -3.15
N THR A 39 8.32 -14.73 -3.92
CA THR A 39 8.55 -14.65 -5.36
C THR A 39 7.38 -15.28 -6.10
N ILE A 40 6.76 -14.52 -6.99
CA ILE A 40 5.70 -14.98 -7.88
C ILE A 40 6.30 -15.23 -9.26
N ARG A 41 6.21 -16.46 -9.74
CA ARG A 41 6.73 -16.85 -11.06
C ARG A 41 5.64 -16.76 -12.10
N VAL A 42 5.72 -15.76 -12.97
CA VAL A 42 4.83 -15.64 -14.14
C VAL A 42 5.30 -16.59 -15.23
N ARG A 43 4.40 -17.40 -15.77
CA ARG A 43 4.64 -18.35 -16.84
C ARG A 43 3.52 -18.25 -17.88
N GLY A 44 3.90 -18.05 -19.16
CA GLY A 44 2.93 -17.82 -20.22
C GLY A 44 2.06 -16.57 -20.00
N GLY A 45 2.55 -15.60 -19.23
CA GLY A 45 1.80 -14.40 -18.87
C GLY A 45 0.80 -14.58 -17.74
N ALA A 46 0.73 -15.76 -17.09
CA ALA A 46 -0.19 -16.03 -15.99
C ALA A 46 0.55 -16.47 -14.73
N PHE A 47 -0.10 -16.27 -13.57
CA PHE A 47 0.37 -16.73 -12.27
C PHE A 47 -0.77 -16.92 -11.29
N THR A 48 -0.51 -17.72 -10.27
CA THR A 48 -1.34 -17.83 -9.06
C THR A 48 -0.44 -17.66 -7.85
N TYR A 49 -0.92 -16.92 -6.86
CA TYR A 49 -0.22 -16.70 -5.59
C TYR A 49 -1.21 -16.85 -4.44
N GLU A 50 -0.81 -17.58 -3.44
CA GLU A 50 -1.59 -17.81 -2.22
C GLU A 50 -0.84 -17.24 -1.01
N ARG A 51 -1.60 -16.60 -0.11
CA ARG A 51 -1.05 -16.06 1.12
C ARG A 51 -2.01 -16.30 2.27
N LYS A 52 -1.50 -16.92 3.33
CA LYS A 52 -2.24 -17.09 4.57
C LYS A 52 -2.19 -15.79 5.38
N LEU A 53 -3.36 -15.32 5.81
CA LEU A 53 -3.56 -14.04 6.49
C LEU A 53 -4.40 -14.24 7.74
N THR A 54 -4.07 -13.50 8.81
CA THR A 54 -4.88 -13.41 10.03
C THR A 54 -5.68 -12.12 10.11
N ALA A 55 -5.29 -11.11 9.33
CA ALA A 55 -5.94 -9.81 9.21
C ALA A 55 -5.64 -9.23 7.81
N PRO A 56 -6.39 -8.24 7.34
CA PRO A 56 -6.07 -7.57 6.08
C PRO A 56 -4.69 -6.92 6.09
N GLU A 57 -3.96 -7.03 4.98
CA GLU A 57 -2.64 -6.44 4.77
C GLU A 57 -2.59 -5.65 3.46
N VAL A 58 -1.82 -4.57 3.44
CA VAL A 58 -1.44 -3.91 2.18
C VAL A 58 -0.18 -4.58 1.65
N LEU A 59 -0.28 -5.17 0.47
CA LEU A 59 0.83 -5.81 -0.22
C LEU A 59 1.36 -4.92 -1.33
N THR A 60 2.68 -4.93 -1.50
CA THR A 60 3.37 -4.35 -2.65
C THR A 60 3.81 -5.45 -3.59
N LEU A 61 3.35 -5.38 -4.83
CA LEU A 61 3.81 -6.21 -5.94
C LEU A 61 4.86 -5.43 -6.73
N LEU A 62 6.10 -5.90 -6.68
CA LEU A 62 7.25 -5.27 -7.34
C LEU A 62 7.54 -5.95 -8.66
N TYR A 63 7.53 -5.19 -9.74
CA TYR A 63 7.89 -5.62 -11.09
C TYR A 63 9.41 -5.48 -11.33
N PRO A 64 10.00 -6.20 -12.31
CA PRO A 64 11.44 -6.15 -12.58
C PRO A 64 11.97 -4.77 -13.00
N ASN A 65 11.10 -3.91 -13.51
CA ASN A 65 11.43 -2.51 -13.83
C ASN A 65 11.33 -1.58 -12.61
N PHE A 66 11.22 -2.15 -11.40
CA PHE A 66 11.03 -1.45 -10.12
C PHE A 66 9.72 -0.68 -9.99
N SER A 67 8.78 -0.86 -10.91
CA SER A 67 7.42 -0.36 -10.71
C SER A 67 6.73 -1.16 -9.61
N GLU A 68 5.98 -0.46 -8.77
CA GLU A 68 5.21 -1.06 -7.68
C GLU A 68 3.72 -0.99 -7.95
N MET A 69 3.01 -2.01 -7.51
CA MET A 69 1.56 -2.07 -7.54
C MET A 69 1.05 -2.46 -6.16
N LEU A 70 0.22 -1.62 -5.57
CA LEU A 70 -0.41 -1.89 -4.29
C LEU A 70 -1.70 -2.68 -4.48
N LEU A 71 -1.93 -3.63 -3.61
CA LEU A 71 -3.17 -4.36 -3.47
C LEU A 71 -3.48 -4.60 -1.98
N VAL A 72 -4.76 -4.77 -1.66
CA VAL A 72 -5.20 -5.17 -0.32
C VAL A 72 -5.49 -6.66 -0.34
N ALA A 73 -4.81 -7.39 0.54
CA ALA A 73 -5.02 -8.80 0.77
C ALA A 73 -5.92 -8.98 2.00
N GLU A 74 -7.02 -9.68 1.83
CA GLU A 74 -7.99 -9.98 2.90
C GLU A 74 -8.06 -11.49 3.12
N PRO A 75 -8.17 -11.98 4.38
CA PRO A 75 -8.31 -13.42 4.65
C PRO A 75 -9.46 -14.02 3.85
N GLY A 76 -9.20 -15.15 3.18
CA GLY A 76 -10.19 -15.90 2.41
C GLY A 76 -10.67 -15.24 1.11
N SER A 77 -10.05 -14.13 0.67
CA SER A 77 -10.46 -13.45 -0.54
C SER A 77 -9.88 -14.07 -1.81
N GLU A 78 -10.62 -13.93 -2.91
CA GLU A 78 -10.20 -14.26 -4.26
C GLU A 78 -10.00 -12.96 -5.03
N VAL A 79 -8.76 -12.70 -5.44
CA VAL A 79 -8.35 -11.46 -6.12
C VAL A 79 -7.90 -11.79 -7.54
N GLU A 80 -8.37 -11.05 -8.51
CA GLU A 80 -7.96 -11.15 -9.92
C GLU A 80 -7.18 -9.90 -10.32
N LEU A 81 -6.00 -10.10 -10.94
CA LEU A 81 -5.16 -9.05 -11.49
C LEU A 81 -5.02 -9.20 -13.00
N VAL A 82 -5.37 -8.18 -13.75
CA VAL A 82 -5.16 -8.09 -15.21
C VAL A 82 -4.29 -6.87 -15.50
N ALA A 83 -3.10 -7.10 -16.04
CA ALA A 83 -2.12 -6.06 -16.33
C ALA A 83 -1.62 -6.15 -17.78
N ASP A 84 -1.02 -5.06 -18.24
CA ASP A 84 -0.20 -5.01 -19.43
C ASP A 84 1.19 -4.47 -19.05
N ALA A 85 2.25 -5.23 -19.33
CA ALA A 85 3.61 -4.84 -18.97
C ALA A 85 4.08 -3.58 -19.70
N SER A 86 3.44 -3.21 -20.82
CA SER A 86 3.71 -1.97 -21.55
C SER A 86 2.99 -0.75 -20.94
N ASN A 87 1.95 -0.96 -20.12
CA ASN A 87 1.18 0.10 -19.48
C ASN A 87 0.57 -0.36 -18.14
N LEU A 88 1.38 -0.38 -17.10
CA LEU A 88 0.95 -0.82 -15.76
C LEU A 88 -0.08 0.12 -15.11
N SER A 89 -0.22 1.37 -15.59
CA SER A 89 -1.23 2.30 -15.06
C SER A 89 -2.66 1.84 -15.31
N GLU A 90 -2.88 1.02 -16.33
CA GLU A 90 -4.18 0.45 -16.71
C GLU A 90 -4.46 -0.91 -16.04
N THR A 91 -3.63 -1.32 -15.07
CA THR A 91 -3.86 -2.57 -14.34
C THR A 91 -5.20 -2.54 -13.62
N VAL A 92 -5.96 -3.61 -13.78
CA VAL A 92 -7.22 -3.85 -13.06
C VAL A 92 -6.98 -4.89 -11.97
N ILE A 93 -7.36 -4.57 -10.75
CA ILE A 93 -7.40 -5.51 -9.63
C ILE A 93 -8.81 -5.49 -9.07
N LYS A 94 -9.43 -6.64 -8.98
CA LYS A 94 -10.82 -6.81 -8.55
C LYS A 94 -11.00 -8.06 -7.68
N GLY A 95 -12.21 -8.32 -7.20
CA GLY A 95 -12.57 -9.44 -6.34
C GLY A 95 -12.81 -9.02 -4.90
N THR A 96 -12.35 -7.83 -4.51
CA THR A 96 -12.70 -7.22 -3.23
C THR A 96 -12.99 -5.73 -3.42
N LYS A 97 -13.84 -5.17 -2.55
CA LYS A 97 -14.17 -3.74 -2.58
C LYS A 97 -12.92 -2.86 -2.43
N GLU A 98 -11.99 -3.28 -1.60
CA GLU A 98 -10.73 -2.57 -1.35
C GLU A 98 -9.89 -2.43 -2.64
N ASN A 99 -9.75 -3.52 -3.39
CA ASN A 99 -8.98 -3.54 -4.64
C ASN A 99 -9.69 -2.81 -5.78
N GLU A 100 -11.01 -2.84 -5.82
CA GLU A 100 -11.81 -2.07 -6.77
C GLU A 100 -11.65 -0.56 -6.53
N LEU A 101 -11.72 -0.10 -5.27
CA LEU A 101 -11.44 1.28 -4.89
C LEU A 101 -10.05 1.75 -5.33
N LEU A 102 -9.01 0.93 -5.10
CA LEU A 102 -7.64 1.24 -5.55
C LEU A 102 -7.53 1.33 -7.07
N THR A 103 -8.21 0.43 -7.79
CA THR A 103 -8.24 0.41 -9.25
C THR A 103 -8.92 1.65 -9.80
N GLU A 104 -10.11 1.99 -9.30
CA GLU A 104 -10.84 3.19 -9.70
C GLU A 104 -10.04 4.46 -9.43
N PHE A 105 -9.45 4.59 -8.24
CA PHE A 105 -8.61 5.73 -7.89
C PHE A 105 -7.41 5.87 -8.83
N ARG A 106 -6.68 4.79 -9.12
CA ARG A 106 -5.53 4.78 -10.02
C ARG A 106 -5.93 5.24 -11.42
N HIS A 107 -7.01 4.69 -11.98
CA HIS A 107 -7.50 5.06 -13.31
C HIS A 107 -7.96 6.53 -13.35
N ALA A 108 -8.69 6.97 -12.35
CA ALA A 108 -9.19 8.37 -12.27
C ALA A 108 -8.05 9.40 -12.14
N THR A 109 -6.88 8.96 -11.66
CA THR A 109 -5.73 9.86 -11.41
C THR A 109 -4.57 9.68 -12.38
N ALA A 110 -4.58 8.66 -13.25
CA ALA A 110 -3.48 8.29 -14.14
C ALA A 110 -2.94 9.46 -15.00
N ARG A 111 -3.81 10.34 -15.47
CA ARG A 111 -3.46 11.47 -16.36
C ARG A 111 -3.35 12.82 -15.62
N LYS A 112 -3.50 12.83 -14.30
CA LYS A 112 -3.44 14.04 -13.48
C LYS A 112 -1.99 14.44 -13.19
N SER A 113 -1.74 15.73 -13.00
CA SER A 113 -0.47 16.22 -12.48
C SER A 113 -0.23 15.72 -11.05
N GLU A 114 1.00 15.76 -10.57
CA GLU A 114 1.35 15.36 -9.21
C GLU A 114 0.50 16.08 -8.15
N ARG A 115 0.34 17.39 -8.29
CA ARG A 115 -0.50 18.19 -7.38
C ARG A 115 -1.96 17.74 -7.39
N GLU A 116 -2.53 17.52 -8.57
CA GLU A 116 -3.93 17.06 -8.68
C GLU A 116 -4.12 15.64 -8.13
N ARG A 117 -3.13 14.76 -8.34
CA ARG A 117 -3.13 13.41 -7.74
C ARG A 117 -3.10 13.48 -6.22
N ARG A 118 -2.28 14.36 -5.65
CA ARG A 118 -2.19 14.55 -4.20
C ARG A 118 -3.50 15.08 -3.61
N LEU A 119 -4.15 16.05 -4.25
CA LEU A 119 -5.47 16.53 -3.83
C LEU A 119 -6.55 15.46 -3.93
N ALA A 120 -6.53 14.68 -5.02
CA ALA A 120 -7.44 13.55 -5.17
C ALA A 120 -7.19 12.45 -4.12
N ALA A 121 -5.92 12.20 -3.77
CA ALA A 121 -5.54 11.25 -2.73
C ALA A 121 -6.02 11.72 -1.34
N GLN A 122 -5.90 13.00 -1.04
CA GLN A 122 -6.43 13.57 0.21
C GLN A 122 -7.94 13.38 0.32
N GLN A 123 -8.69 13.70 -0.74
CA GLN A 123 -10.15 13.52 -0.77
C GLN A 123 -10.52 12.03 -0.64
N PHE A 124 -9.84 11.15 -1.38
CA PHE A 124 -10.06 9.71 -1.32
C PHE A 124 -9.87 9.16 0.10
N ILE A 125 -8.83 9.62 0.81
CA ILE A 125 -8.56 9.21 2.19
C ILE A 125 -9.69 9.63 3.12
N TYR A 126 -10.19 10.87 3.04
CA TYR A 126 -11.30 11.31 3.87
C TYR A 126 -12.60 10.56 3.57
N ASP A 127 -12.88 10.26 2.31
CA ASP A 127 -14.08 9.54 1.90
C ASP A 127 -14.05 8.05 2.29
N ASN A 128 -12.86 7.50 2.52
CA ASN A 128 -12.63 6.07 2.73
C ASN A 128 -11.80 5.74 3.99
N VAL A 129 -11.86 6.56 5.04
CA VAL A 129 -10.97 6.48 6.22
C VAL A 129 -10.94 5.11 6.92
N GLN A 130 -11.98 4.28 6.77
CA GLN A 130 -12.10 2.96 7.39
C GLN A 130 -11.49 1.84 6.54
N THR A 131 -10.95 2.16 5.35
CA THR A 131 -10.48 1.16 4.39
C THR A 131 -8.95 1.04 4.39
N HIS A 132 -8.43 -0.16 4.12
CA HIS A 132 -7.01 -0.38 3.89
C HIS A 132 -6.54 0.29 2.58
N ALA A 133 -7.46 0.45 1.61
CA ALA A 133 -7.20 1.22 0.41
C ALA A 133 -6.80 2.67 0.72
N ALA A 134 -7.45 3.32 1.69
CA ALA A 134 -7.07 4.67 2.13
C ALA A 134 -5.65 4.70 2.73
N VAL A 135 -5.28 3.66 3.48
CA VAL A 135 -3.92 3.53 4.04
C VAL A 135 -2.89 3.31 2.93
N ALA A 136 -3.22 2.50 1.92
CA ALA A 136 -2.37 2.29 0.75
C ALA A 136 -2.15 3.59 -0.05
N VAL A 137 -3.21 4.36 -0.28
CA VAL A 137 -3.14 5.67 -0.97
C VAL A 137 -2.35 6.67 -0.12
N PHE A 138 -2.55 6.73 1.19
CA PHE A 138 -1.76 7.59 2.07
C PHE A 138 -0.26 7.27 1.97
N ARG A 139 0.10 5.98 2.05
CA ARG A 139 1.49 5.54 1.91
C ARG A 139 2.11 6.00 0.58
N GLU A 140 1.40 5.79 -0.52
CA GLU A 140 1.91 6.09 -1.85
C GLU A 140 2.13 7.59 -2.07
N TYR A 141 1.17 8.42 -1.71
CA TYR A 141 1.16 9.85 -2.08
C TYR A 141 1.73 10.78 -1.02
N PHE A 142 1.85 10.33 0.24
CA PHE A 142 2.31 11.17 1.34
C PHE A 142 3.56 10.64 2.07
N VAL A 143 3.79 9.32 2.05
CA VAL A 143 4.95 8.72 2.72
C VAL A 143 6.09 8.44 1.74
N LYS A 144 5.79 7.86 0.57
CA LYS A 144 6.76 7.50 -0.47
C LYS A 144 7.00 8.61 -1.52
N ALA A 145 6.25 9.69 -1.46
CA ALA A 145 6.44 10.81 -2.38
C ALA A 145 7.91 11.29 -2.36
N GLU A 146 8.46 11.63 -3.53
CA GLU A 146 9.84 12.13 -3.65
C GLU A 146 10.07 13.39 -2.79
N ASN A 147 9.05 14.24 -2.71
CA ASN A 147 9.05 15.46 -1.89
C ASN A 147 7.87 15.43 -0.91
N PRO A 148 7.96 14.69 0.20
CA PRO A 148 6.87 14.58 1.15
C PRO A 148 6.64 15.93 1.85
N ILE A 149 5.37 16.40 1.81
CA ILE A 149 4.96 17.60 2.54
C ILE A 149 4.40 17.13 3.89
N TYR A 150 5.27 17.05 4.88
CA TYR A 150 4.94 16.49 6.20
C TYR A 150 3.76 17.20 6.89
N LEU A 151 3.61 18.53 6.68
CA LEU A 151 2.50 19.31 7.24
C LEU A 151 1.14 18.91 6.63
N GLU A 152 1.10 18.45 5.37
CA GLU A 152 -0.12 17.93 4.74
C GLU A 152 -0.40 16.49 5.18
N ALA A 153 0.66 15.71 5.43
CA ALA A 153 0.54 14.30 5.79
C ALA A 153 0.05 14.08 7.23
N GLN A 154 0.44 14.94 8.18
CA GLN A 154 0.11 14.75 9.60
C GLN A 154 -1.40 14.66 9.86
N PRO A 155 -2.25 15.61 9.41
CA PRO A 155 -3.69 15.53 9.68
C PRO A 155 -4.34 14.26 9.09
N LEU A 156 -3.85 13.79 7.95
CA LEU A 156 -4.33 12.56 7.32
C LEU A 156 -3.93 11.33 8.13
N LEU A 157 -2.68 11.29 8.60
CA LEU A 157 -2.19 10.19 9.43
C LEU A 157 -2.95 10.11 10.75
N ASP A 158 -3.20 11.26 11.38
CA ASP A 158 -3.99 11.34 12.62
C ASP A 158 -5.42 10.85 12.40
N THR A 159 -6.05 11.28 11.31
CA THR A 159 -7.41 10.86 10.93
C THR A 159 -7.49 9.35 10.69
N LEU A 160 -6.56 8.81 9.91
CA LEU A 160 -6.49 7.36 9.65
C LEU A 160 -6.23 6.56 10.92
N SER A 161 -5.33 7.03 11.79
CA SER A 161 -4.98 6.34 13.03
C SER A 161 -6.13 6.30 14.03
N LEU A 162 -6.95 7.36 14.08
CA LEU A 162 -8.18 7.39 14.88
C LEU A 162 -9.24 6.44 14.33
N ALA A 163 -9.35 6.35 12.99
CA ALA A 163 -10.33 5.49 12.33
C ALA A 163 -9.94 4.01 12.35
N GLN A 164 -8.64 3.70 12.35
CA GLN A 164 -8.10 2.34 12.26
C GLN A 164 -6.99 2.11 13.32
N PRO A 165 -7.31 2.11 14.62
CA PRO A 165 -6.30 2.05 15.69
C PRO A 165 -5.50 0.74 15.71
N ASP A 166 -6.06 -0.33 15.14
CA ASP A 166 -5.43 -1.65 15.09
C ASP A 166 -4.67 -1.93 13.80
N ASN A 167 -4.61 -0.97 12.87
CA ASN A 167 -3.90 -1.13 11.61
C ASN A 167 -2.38 -1.09 11.83
N GLU A 168 -1.71 -2.23 11.63
CA GLU A 168 -0.27 -2.38 11.87
C GLU A 168 0.59 -1.50 10.96
N LEU A 169 0.17 -1.33 9.69
CA LEU A 169 0.89 -0.47 8.75
C LEU A 169 0.85 1.00 9.19
N LEU A 170 -0.29 1.49 9.69
CA LEU A 170 -0.39 2.84 10.25
C LEU A 170 0.49 3.01 11.48
N ARG A 171 0.50 2.03 12.39
CA ARG A 171 1.39 2.07 13.58
C ARG A 171 2.85 2.13 13.16
N ALA A 172 3.27 1.33 12.17
CA ALA A 172 4.63 1.36 11.66
C ALA A 172 4.97 2.69 10.99
N MET A 173 4.02 3.30 10.26
CA MET A 173 4.19 4.62 9.68
C MET A 173 4.31 5.71 10.75
N LEU A 174 3.49 5.69 11.79
CA LEU A 174 3.59 6.62 12.92
C LEU A 174 4.99 6.63 13.53
N VAL A 175 5.53 5.45 13.85
CA VAL A 175 6.87 5.33 14.43
C VAL A 175 7.95 5.93 13.53
N ARG A 176 7.86 5.75 12.22
CA ARG A 176 8.86 6.24 11.26
C ARG A 176 8.68 7.70 10.88
N PHE A 177 7.44 8.18 10.90
CA PHE A 177 7.07 9.49 10.37
C PHE A 177 7.14 10.58 11.43
N THR A 178 6.77 10.28 12.68
CA THR A 178 6.77 11.23 13.79
C THR A 178 8.11 11.94 13.98
N PRO A 179 9.29 11.28 14.00
CA PRO A 179 10.56 11.97 14.12
C PRO A 179 10.85 12.93 12.95
N ARG A 180 10.42 12.58 11.74
CA ARG A 180 10.61 13.43 10.55
C ARG A 180 9.70 14.66 10.57
N LEU A 181 8.50 14.53 11.15
CA LEU A 181 7.58 15.65 11.35
C LEU A 181 8.15 16.67 12.31
N LEU A 182 8.77 16.23 13.39
CA LEU A 182 9.40 17.13 14.39
C LEU A 182 10.54 17.96 13.79
N CYS A 183 11.18 17.46 12.75
CA CYS A 183 12.29 18.13 12.05
C CYS A 183 11.86 18.80 10.73
N ALA A 184 10.55 18.80 10.40
CA ALA A 184 10.07 19.36 9.14
C ALA A 184 10.19 20.88 9.10
N VAL A 185 10.40 21.43 7.90
CA VAL A 185 10.45 22.87 7.67
C VAL A 185 9.17 23.55 8.17
N GLY A 186 9.31 24.57 8.99
CA GLY A 186 8.18 25.29 9.61
C GLY A 186 7.79 24.81 11.00
N GLN A 187 8.36 23.72 11.50
CA GLN A 187 8.22 23.29 12.89
C GLN A 187 9.19 24.00 13.82
N LYS A 188 8.78 24.22 15.07
CA LYS A 188 9.72 24.69 16.11
C LYS A 188 10.73 23.58 16.37
N VAL A 189 12.01 23.94 16.33
CA VAL A 189 13.10 23.02 16.71
C VAL A 189 12.87 22.56 18.17
N PRO A 190 12.91 21.23 18.43
CA PRO A 190 12.85 20.73 19.81
C PRO A 190 13.96 21.38 20.64
N THR A 191 13.62 21.81 21.86
CA THR A 191 14.62 22.30 22.82
C THR A 191 15.40 21.10 23.34
N PHE A 192 16.71 21.09 23.13
CA PHE A 192 17.61 20.13 23.72
C PHE A 192 18.13 20.69 25.05
N GLU A 193 17.89 20.00 26.15
CA GLU A 193 18.57 20.26 27.40
C GLU A 193 19.79 19.30 27.43
N GLU A 194 20.97 19.86 27.29
CA GLU A 194 22.21 19.13 27.50
C GLU A 194 22.61 19.24 28.98
N ILE A 195 22.62 18.12 29.69
CA ILE A 195 23.17 18.09 31.03
C ILE A 195 24.68 18.09 30.88
N SER A 196 25.31 19.23 31.19
CA SER A 196 26.78 19.32 31.24
C SER A 196 27.31 18.29 32.24
N LEU A 197 28.25 17.45 31.77
CA LEU A 197 28.96 16.48 32.62
C LEU A 197 30.03 17.12 33.51
N THR A 198 30.18 18.45 33.46
CA THR A 198 31.00 19.22 34.37
C THR A 198 30.13 19.85 35.43
N GLY A 199 29.92 19.09 36.51
CA GLY A 199 29.37 19.63 37.77
C GLY A 199 30.30 20.66 38.40
#